data_cacfc89105926570755983486d0a73df
#
_entry.id   cacfc89105926570755983486d0a73df
#
_cell.length_a   1.000
_cell.length_b   1.000
_cell.length_c   1.000
_cell.angle_alpha   90.00
_cell.angle_beta   90.00
_cell.angle_gamma   90.00
#
_symmetry.space_group_name_H-M   'P 1'
#
loop_
_entity.id
_entity.type
_entity.pdbx_description
1 polymer ?
#
loop_
_entity_poly.entity_id
_entity_poly.type
_entity_poly.pdbx_seq_one_letter_code
_entity_poly.pdbx_strand_id
1 'polypeptide(L)'
;RNRIKEAKEALSRGDALYKQCRTAYDPAKKESLASQIINELDTQLGLLRDAQAPFSTKRSERTALPTRLAEAQERLAEELADVERSREELATIASIYPGTVLAALEDNPDKAASLLTSAHNAIESAQAIIDTDADLATSAVDTAERALLMAYHEMNAIFTAKQDLDHIEDRLGAAIASLSSD
;
A
#
# COMPACT_ATOMS: atom_id res chain seq x y z
N ARG A 1 -16.12 -23.89 -8.62
CA ARG A 1 -16.71 -24.95 -9.48
C ARG A 1 -18.21 -24.71 -9.76
N ASN A 2 -19.02 -24.34 -8.76
CA ASN A 2 -20.47 -24.14 -8.95
C ASN A 2 -20.80 -23.02 -9.96
N ARG A 3 -20.14 -21.85 -9.88
CA ARG A 3 -20.42 -20.70 -10.75
C ARG A 3 -20.16 -20.95 -12.24
N ILE A 4 -19.15 -21.77 -12.56
CA ILE A 4 -18.90 -22.18 -13.96
C ILE A 4 -20.03 -23.11 -14.47
N LYS A 5 -20.56 -23.97 -13.60
CA LYS A 5 -21.69 -24.82 -13.93
C LYS A 5 -22.94 -23.97 -14.16
N GLU A 6 -23.26 -23.04 -13.28
CA GLU A 6 -24.37 -22.09 -13.38
C GLU A 6 -24.29 -21.26 -14.67
N ALA A 7 -23.10 -20.75 -15.03
CA ALA A 7 -22.89 -20.01 -16.27
C ALA A 7 -23.10 -20.89 -17.53
N LYS A 8 -22.68 -22.16 -17.50
CA LYS A 8 -22.93 -23.11 -18.59
C LYS A 8 -24.43 -23.42 -18.76
N GLU A 9 -25.12 -23.57 -17.64
CA GLU A 9 -26.59 -23.79 -17.64
C GLU A 9 -27.34 -22.56 -18.17
N ALA A 10 -26.90 -21.34 -17.78
CA ALA A 10 -27.45 -20.10 -18.31
C ALA A 10 -27.21 -19.95 -19.81
N LEU A 11 -26.03 -20.31 -20.30
CA LEU A 11 -25.73 -20.32 -21.72
C LEU A 11 -26.63 -21.27 -22.48
N SER A 12 -26.89 -22.45 -21.94
CA SER A 12 -27.83 -23.43 -22.52
C SER A 12 -29.28 -22.92 -22.54
N ARG A 13 -29.72 -22.23 -21.47
CA ARG A 13 -31.03 -21.55 -21.43
C ARG A 13 -31.10 -20.44 -22.46
N GLY A 14 -30.06 -19.61 -22.59
CA GLY A 14 -29.93 -18.54 -23.57
C GLY A 14 -30.06 -19.08 -25.03
N ASP A 15 -29.40 -20.20 -25.34
CA ASP A 15 -29.50 -20.87 -26.65
C ASP A 15 -30.90 -21.37 -26.93
N ALA A 16 -31.59 -21.94 -25.94
CA ALA A 16 -32.98 -22.37 -26.06
C ALA A 16 -33.93 -21.18 -26.32
N LEU A 17 -33.78 -20.09 -25.60
CA LEU A 17 -34.52 -18.84 -25.81
C LEU A 17 -34.23 -18.22 -27.18
N TYR A 18 -32.98 -18.24 -27.62
CA TYR A 18 -32.59 -17.76 -28.95
C TYR A 18 -33.27 -18.56 -30.08
N LYS A 19 -33.35 -19.89 -29.97
CA LYS A 19 -34.08 -20.75 -30.92
C LYS A 19 -35.58 -20.39 -30.97
N GLN A 20 -36.20 -20.14 -29.82
CA GLN A 20 -37.59 -19.69 -29.75
C GLN A 20 -37.77 -18.29 -30.37
N CYS A 21 -36.86 -17.37 -30.12
CA CYS A 21 -36.86 -16.03 -30.71
C CYS A 21 -36.78 -16.08 -32.24
N ARG A 22 -35.95 -16.97 -32.79
CA ARG A 22 -35.84 -17.17 -34.26
C ARG A 22 -37.15 -17.67 -34.92
N THR A 23 -37.91 -18.48 -34.23
CA THR A 23 -39.14 -19.10 -34.74
C THR A 23 -40.41 -18.31 -34.42
N ALA A 24 -40.32 -17.28 -33.55
CA ALA A 24 -41.47 -16.45 -33.24
C ALA A 24 -41.85 -15.56 -34.44
N TYR A 25 -43.16 -15.45 -34.71
CA TYR A 25 -43.68 -14.58 -35.76
C TYR A 25 -44.08 -13.19 -35.23
N ASP A 26 -44.45 -13.12 -33.95
CA ASP A 26 -44.88 -11.89 -33.30
C ASP A 26 -43.64 -11.01 -32.87
N PRO A 27 -43.56 -9.76 -33.34
CA PRO A 27 -42.48 -8.85 -33.01
C PRO A 27 -42.36 -8.59 -31.49
N ALA A 28 -43.46 -8.41 -30.77
CA ALA A 28 -43.45 -8.18 -29.33
C ALA A 28 -42.88 -9.37 -28.55
N LYS A 29 -43.20 -10.59 -29.01
CA LYS A 29 -42.65 -11.82 -28.44
C LYS A 29 -41.15 -11.96 -28.71
N LYS A 30 -40.69 -11.55 -29.89
CA LYS A 30 -39.25 -11.52 -30.20
C LYS A 30 -38.48 -10.56 -29.27
N GLU A 31 -39.01 -9.36 -29.08
CA GLU A 31 -38.39 -8.36 -28.20
C GLU A 31 -38.32 -8.84 -26.73
N SER A 32 -39.41 -9.43 -26.25
CA SER A 32 -39.46 -10.03 -24.91
C SER A 32 -38.43 -11.16 -24.74
N LEU A 33 -38.32 -12.07 -25.70
CA LEU A 33 -37.35 -13.16 -25.66
C LEU A 33 -35.90 -12.64 -25.75
N ALA A 34 -35.64 -11.63 -26.60
CA ALA A 34 -34.31 -10.99 -26.68
C ALA A 34 -33.93 -10.34 -25.38
N SER A 35 -34.84 -9.60 -24.73
CA SER A 35 -34.62 -9.00 -23.43
C SER A 35 -34.32 -10.03 -22.34
N GLN A 36 -35.03 -11.17 -22.34
CA GLN A 36 -34.76 -12.27 -21.41
C GLN A 36 -33.37 -12.87 -21.61
N ILE A 37 -32.93 -13.07 -22.85
CA ILE A 37 -31.58 -13.56 -23.16
C ILE A 37 -30.51 -12.59 -22.65
N ILE A 38 -30.68 -11.31 -22.95
CA ILE A 38 -29.72 -10.26 -22.51
C ILE A 38 -29.64 -10.25 -20.99
N ASN A 39 -30.77 -10.18 -20.29
CA ASN A 39 -30.79 -10.13 -18.82
C ASN A 39 -30.16 -11.36 -18.16
N GLU A 40 -30.44 -12.55 -18.68
CA GLU A 40 -29.86 -13.80 -18.18
C GLU A 40 -28.35 -13.83 -18.37
N LEU A 41 -27.86 -13.49 -19.57
CA LEU A 41 -26.44 -13.49 -19.88
C LEU A 41 -25.67 -12.39 -19.13
N ASP A 42 -26.22 -11.19 -19.03
CA ASP A 42 -25.60 -10.07 -18.30
C ASP A 42 -25.49 -10.38 -16.81
N THR A 43 -26.54 -10.97 -16.22
CA THR A 43 -26.50 -11.42 -14.82
C THR A 43 -25.37 -12.42 -14.59
N GLN A 44 -25.26 -13.44 -15.44
CA GLN A 44 -24.23 -14.47 -15.31
C GLN A 44 -22.83 -13.93 -15.59
N LEU A 45 -22.69 -13.00 -16.53
CA LEU A 45 -21.43 -12.33 -16.83
C LEU A 45 -20.96 -11.48 -15.64
N GLY A 46 -21.88 -10.77 -14.98
CA GLY A 46 -21.62 -10.04 -13.73
C GLY A 46 -21.08 -10.98 -12.65
N LEU A 47 -21.80 -12.06 -12.38
CA LEU A 47 -21.38 -13.06 -11.37
C LEU A 47 -20.02 -13.72 -11.67
N LEU A 48 -19.70 -13.95 -12.94
CA LEU A 48 -18.40 -14.48 -13.34
C LEU A 48 -17.28 -13.44 -13.15
N ARG A 49 -17.54 -12.17 -13.51
CA ARG A 49 -16.58 -11.07 -13.29
C ARG A 49 -16.28 -10.88 -11.81
N ASP A 50 -17.32 -10.88 -10.97
CA ASP A 50 -17.18 -10.78 -9.53
C ASP A 50 -16.39 -11.96 -8.94
N ALA A 51 -16.60 -13.16 -9.49
CA ALA A 51 -15.85 -14.35 -9.11
C ALA A 51 -14.38 -14.30 -9.55
N GLN A 52 -14.07 -13.62 -10.67
CA GLN A 52 -12.74 -13.51 -11.23
C GLN A 52 -11.92 -12.42 -10.56
N ALA A 53 -12.57 -11.34 -10.07
CA ALA A 53 -11.90 -10.19 -9.47
C ALA A 53 -10.86 -10.55 -8.39
N PRO A 54 -11.17 -11.41 -7.38
CA PRO A 54 -10.18 -11.79 -6.37
C PRO A 54 -8.97 -12.53 -6.94
N PHE A 55 -9.16 -13.31 -8.00
CA PHE A 55 -8.06 -14.03 -8.64
C PHE A 55 -7.16 -13.11 -9.47
N SER A 56 -7.74 -12.09 -10.13
CA SER A 56 -6.96 -11.10 -10.88
C SER A 56 -6.14 -10.23 -9.94
N THR A 57 -6.69 -9.83 -8.80
CA THR A 57 -5.97 -9.07 -7.77
C THR A 57 -4.79 -9.88 -7.21
N LYS A 58 -5.04 -11.12 -6.76
CA LYS A 58 -3.98 -12.01 -6.27
C LYS A 58 -2.89 -12.28 -7.31
N ARG A 59 -3.26 -12.41 -8.57
CA ARG A 59 -2.28 -12.57 -9.65
C ARG A 59 -1.43 -11.33 -9.85
N SER A 60 -2.04 -10.15 -9.80
CA SER A 60 -1.33 -8.87 -9.91
C SER A 60 -0.37 -8.68 -8.73
N GLU A 61 -0.80 -8.93 -7.50
CA GLU A 61 0.02 -8.88 -6.30
C GLU A 61 1.24 -9.82 -6.40
N ARG A 62 1.01 -11.06 -6.85
CA ARG A 62 2.06 -12.05 -7.06
C ARG A 62 3.09 -11.61 -8.11
N THR A 63 2.63 -10.95 -9.18
CA THR A 63 3.51 -10.45 -10.25
C THR A 63 4.32 -9.26 -9.77
N ALA A 64 3.78 -8.40 -8.90
CA ALA A 64 4.44 -7.23 -8.34
C ALA A 64 5.40 -7.57 -7.18
N LEU A 65 5.24 -8.74 -6.56
CA LEU A 65 5.96 -9.09 -5.33
C LEU A 65 7.50 -9.03 -5.44
N PRO A 66 8.16 -9.53 -6.51
CA PRO A 66 9.61 -9.42 -6.64
C PRO A 66 10.09 -7.96 -6.71
N THR A 67 9.33 -7.10 -7.39
CA THR A 67 9.66 -5.68 -7.50
C THR A 67 9.50 -4.99 -6.15
N ARG A 68 8.39 -5.21 -5.46
CA ARG A 68 8.16 -4.67 -4.10
C ARG A 68 9.25 -5.10 -3.11
N LEU A 69 9.67 -6.37 -3.20
CA LEU A 69 10.74 -6.89 -2.34
C LEU A 69 12.08 -6.19 -2.62
N ALA A 70 12.42 -5.96 -3.90
CA ALA A 70 13.62 -5.23 -4.28
C ALA A 70 13.56 -3.76 -3.81
N GLU A 71 12.44 -3.09 -4.00
CA GLU A 71 12.20 -1.72 -3.51
C GLU A 71 12.31 -1.62 -1.98
N ALA A 72 11.77 -2.60 -1.25
CA ALA A 72 11.89 -2.65 0.21
C ALA A 72 13.34 -2.82 0.66
N GLN A 73 14.15 -3.60 -0.06
CA GLN A 73 15.59 -3.77 0.22
C GLN A 73 16.38 -2.49 -0.02
N GLU A 74 16.14 -1.82 -1.14
CA GLU A 74 16.79 -0.56 -1.48
C GLU A 74 16.47 0.51 -0.41
N ARG A 75 15.19 0.62 -0.08
CA ARG A 75 14.73 1.54 0.95
C ARG A 75 15.29 1.24 2.34
N LEU A 76 15.42 -0.04 2.71
CA LEU A 76 16.07 -0.44 3.97
C LEU A 76 17.51 0.05 4.03
N ALA A 77 18.26 -0.07 2.93
CA ALA A 77 19.65 0.39 2.88
C ALA A 77 19.77 1.91 3.02
N GLU A 78 18.86 2.67 2.40
CA GLU A 78 18.80 4.13 2.53
C GLU A 78 18.46 4.55 3.96
N GLU A 79 17.41 3.97 4.55
CA GLU A 79 16.95 4.33 5.90
C GLU A 79 17.94 3.92 7.01
N LEU A 80 18.76 2.88 6.80
CA LEU A 80 19.85 2.56 7.72
C LEU A 80 20.91 3.68 7.80
N ALA A 81 21.22 4.33 6.68
CA ALA A 81 22.10 5.50 6.67
C ALA A 81 21.44 6.72 7.33
N ASP A 82 20.13 6.86 7.19
CA ASP A 82 19.37 7.96 7.79
C ASP A 82 19.23 7.86 9.30
N VAL A 83 19.28 6.66 9.90
CA VAL A 83 19.34 6.49 11.36
C VAL A 83 20.58 7.16 11.94
N GLU A 84 21.75 6.94 11.35
CA GLU A 84 22.99 7.58 11.84
C GLU A 84 22.92 9.11 11.69
N ARG A 85 22.42 9.59 10.56
CA ARG A 85 22.19 11.01 10.34
C ARG A 85 21.20 11.60 11.37
N SER A 86 20.13 10.88 11.69
CA SER A 86 19.17 11.33 12.69
C SER A 86 19.77 11.42 14.10
N ARG A 87 20.71 10.52 14.45
CA ARG A 87 21.47 10.60 15.71
C ARG A 87 22.38 11.82 15.76
N GLU A 88 23.08 12.11 14.67
CA GLU A 88 23.96 13.30 14.56
C GLU A 88 23.14 14.58 14.66
N GLU A 89 22.00 14.66 13.98
CA GLU A 89 21.11 15.82 14.06
C GLU A 89 20.53 16.00 15.47
N LEU A 90 20.09 14.92 16.11
CA LEU A 90 19.61 14.99 17.49
C LEU A 90 20.69 15.46 18.46
N ALA A 91 21.93 14.99 18.30
CA ALA A 91 23.08 15.46 19.11
C ALA A 91 23.36 16.94 18.86
N THR A 92 23.25 17.40 17.62
CA THR A 92 23.40 18.81 17.24
C THR A 92 22.35 19.67 17.92
N ILE A 93 21.08 19.29 17.86
CA ILE A 93 19.98 20.00 18.53
C ILE A 93 20.22 20.00 20.05
N ALA A 94 20.65 18.88 20.63
CA ALA A 94 20.94 18.75 22.07
C ALA A 94 22.06 19.64 22.54
N SER A 95 22.99 19.99 21.68
CA SER A 95 24.10 20.92 22.03
C SER A 95 23.65 22.38 22.11
N ILE A 96 22.54 22.73 21.47
CA ILE A 96 22.05 24.12 21.35
C ILE A 96 20.85 24.36 22.28
N TYR A 97 19.96 23.38 22.40
CA TYR A 97 18.67 23.54 23.08
C TYR A 97 18.58 22.72 24.39
N PRO A 98 17.83 23.20 25.41
CA PRO A 98 17.62 22.46 26.65
C PRO A 98 16.99 21.09 26.45
N GLY A 99 17.41 20.09 27.23
CA GLY A 99 16.92 18.70 27.13
C GLY A 99 15.40 18.51 27.25
N THR A 100 14.68 19.47 27.88
CA THR A 100 13.22 19.44 27.95
C THR A 100 12.52 19.53 26.59
N VAL A 101 13.16 20.17 25.60
CA VAL A 101 12.65 20.28 24.22
C VAL A 101 12.82 18.96 23.48
N LEU A 102 13.81 18.18 23.88
CA LEU A 102 14.22 16.95 23.18
C LEU A 102 13.63 15.67 23.76
N ALA A 103 13.05 15.73 24.96
CA ALA A 103 12.56 14.55 25.67
C ALA A 103 11.58 13.68 24.86
N ALA A 104 10.86 14.30 23.91
CA ALA A 104 9.94 13.57 23.03
C ALA A 104 10.64 12.90 21.84
N LEU A 105 11.88 13.27 21.51
CA LEU A 105 12.62 12.83 20.33
C LEU A 105 13.82 11.93 20.67
N GLU A 106 14.21 11.89 21.94
CA GLU A 106 15.43 11.23 22.42
C GLU A 106 15.52 9.76 22.00
N ASP A 107 14.41 9.05 22.10
CA ASP A 107 14.31 7.62 21.79
C ASP A 107 14.07 7.32 20.30
N ASN A 108 13.79 8.33 19.47
CA ASN A 108 13.34 8.10 18.08
C ASN A 108 14.38 7.37 17.22
N PRO A 109 15.70 7.68 17.28
CA PRO A 109 16.68 6.94 16.50
C PRO A 109 16.75 5.46 16.87
N ASP A 110 16.60 5.11 18.15
CA ASP A 110 16.65 3.74 18.62
C ASP A 110 15.35 2.99 18.27
N LYS A 111 14.20 3.66 18.30
CA LYS A 111 12.93 3.11 17.78
C LYS A 111 13.05 2.86 16.28
N ALA A 112 13.58 3.80 15.51
CA ALA A 112 13.82 3.64 14.08
C ALA A 112 14.73 2.44 13.80
N ALA A 113 15.87 2.31 14.49
CA ALA A 113 16.79 1.19 14.35
C ALA A 113 16.12 -0.17 14.64
N SER A 114 15.27 -0.23 15.67
CA SER A 114 14.49 -1.44 16.00
C SER A 114 13.48 -1.80 14.92
N LEU A 115 12.81 -0.80 14.35
CA LEU A 115 11.88 -0.98 13.25
C LEU A 115 12.58 -1.43 11.97
N LEU A 116 13.77 -0.89 11.66
CA LEU A 116 14.58 -1.33 10.53
C LEU A 116 15.10 -2.76 10.70
N THR A 117 15.43 -3.17 11.92
CA THR A 117 15.74 -4.58 12.22
C THR A 117 14.55 -5.48 11.94
N SER A 118 13.34 -5.04 12.31
CA SER A 118 12.11 -5.78 12.04
C SER A 118 11.81 -5.87 10.54
N ALA A 119 12.05 -4.77 9.80
CA ALA A 119 11.93 -4.73 8.34
C ALA A 119 12.92 -5.68 7.67
N HIS A 120 14.17 -5.69 8.11
CA HIS A 120 15.21 -6.60 7.61
C HIS A 120 14.80 -8.07 7.76
N ASN A 121 14.38 -8.48 8.96
CA ASN A 121 13.93 -9.84 9.22
C ASN A 121 12.72 -10.24 8.37
N ALA A 122 11.80 -9.32 8.14
CA ALA A 122 10.63 -9.55 7.29
C ALA A 122 11.02 -9.68 5.81
N ILE A 123 11.97 -8.90 5.33
CA ILE A 123 12.54 -8.98 3.97
C ILE A 123 13.24 -10.34 3.78
N GLU A 124 14.11 -10.77 4.71
CA GLU A 124 14.76 -12.07 4.65
C GLU A 124 13.74 -13.22 4.64
N SER A 125 12.70 -13.12 5.48
CA SER A 125 11.62 -14.10 5.50
C SER A 125 10.89 -14.17 4.16
N ALA A 126 10.58 -13.02 3.55
CA ALA A 126 9.93 -12.96 2.24
C ALA A 126 10.80 -13.59 1.15
N GLN A 127 12.11 -13.29 1.13
CA GLN A 127 13.06 -13.86 0.18
C GLN A 127 13.15 -15.39 0.26
N ALA A 128 13.14 -15.93 1.47
CA ALA A 128 13.24 -17.37 1.68
C ALA A 128 12.02 -18.15 1.16
N ILE A 129 10.85 -17.52 1.09
CA ILE A 129 9.58 -18.20 0.80
C ILE A 129 8.89 -17.73 -0.49
N ILE A 130 9.42 -16.72 -1.20
CA ILE A 130 8.77 -16.10 -2.37
C ILE A 130 8.41 -17.10 -3.46
N ASP A 131 9.23 -18.10 -3.68
CA ASP A 131 9.03 -19.14 -4.70
C ASP A 131 8.10 -20.27 -4.23
N THR A 132 7.94 -20.45 -2.92
CA THR A 132 7.18 -21.55 -2.33
C THR A 132 5.81 -21.14 -1.83
N ASP A 133 5.70 -19.98 -1.21
CA ASP A 133 4.45 -19.43 -0.66
C ASP A 133 4.35 -17.91 -0.89
N ALA A 134 3.81 -17.54 -2.04
CA ALA A 134 3.66 -16.13 -2.42
C ALA A 134 2.67 -15.35 -1.53
N ASP A 135 1.69 -16.00 -0.92
CA ASP A 135 0.73 -15.33 -0.03
C ASP A 135 1.41 -14.95 1.31
N LEU A 136 2.22 -15.85 1.88
CA LEU A 136 3.05 -15.55 3.05
C LEU A 136 4.15 -14.54 2.73
N ALA A 137 4.81 -14.66 1.58
CA ALA A 137 5.81 -13.69 1.15
C ALA A 137 5.22 -12.29 0.98
N THR A 138 4.01 -12.16 0.43
CA THR A 138 3.30 -10.87 0.35
C THR A 138 3.08 -10.28 1.74
N SER A 139 2.61 -11.08 2.70
CA SER A 139 2.40 -10.63 4.09
C SER A 139 3.68 -10.19 4.78
N ALA A 140 4.80 -10.85 4.47
CA ALA A 140 6.11 -10.48 5.00
C ALA A 140 6.60 -9.14 4.38
N VAL A 141 6.43 -8.94 3.06
CA VAL A 141 6.73 -7.66 2.40
C VAL A 141 5.85 -6.54 2.95
N ASP A 142 4.55 -6.75 3.13
CA ASP A 142 3.65 -5.77 3.77
C ASP A 142 4.11 -5.38 5.18
N THR A 143 4.67 -6.33 5.92
CA THR A 143 5.23 -6.09 7.26
C THR A 143 6.51 -5.26 7.18
N ALA A 144 7.40 -5.57 6.24
CA ALA A 144 8.63 -4.81 5.99
C ALA A 144 8.32 -3.35 5.59
N GLU A 145 7.42 -3.15 4.63
CA GLU A 145 7.03 -1.81 4.17
C GLU A 145 6.43 -0.95 5.30
N ARG A 146 5.60 -1.56 6.16
CA ARG A 146 5.06 -0.84 7.33
C ARG A 146 6.15 -0.48 8.34
N ALA A 147 7.08 -1.38 8.60
CA ALA A 147 8.18 -1.12 9.52
C ALA A 147 9.11 -0.02 8.98
N LEU A 148 9.43 -0.03 7.68
CA LEU A 148 10.16 1.05 7.01
C LEU A 148 9.44 2.39 7.13
N LEU A 149 8.14 2.43 6.82
CA LEU A 149 7.36 3.66 6.95
C LEU A 149 7.36 4.22 8.38
N MET A 150 7.25 3.36 9.38
CA MET A 150 7.29 3.78 10.78
C MET A 150 8.68 4.29 11.17
N ALA A 151 9.76 3.62 10.73
CA ALA A 151 11.13 4.07 10.96
C ALA A 151 11.38 5.46 10.35
N TYR A 152 10.95 5.65 9.11
CA TYR A 152 10.98 6.95 8.45
C TYR A 152 10.29 8.05 9.28
N HIS A 153 9.11 7.77 9.83
CA HIS A 153 8.39 8.77 10.65
C HIS A 153 9.13 9.14 11.94
N GLU A 154 9.77 8.16 12.61
CA GLU A 154 10.58 8.45 13.80
C GLU A 154 11.77 9.35 13.46
N MET A 155 12.49 9.07 12.37
CA MET A 155 13.64 9.91 11.95
C MET A 155 13.19 11.28 11.44
N ASN A 156 12.11 11.32 10.65
CA ASN A 156 11.60 12.57 10.09
C ASN A 156 11.13 13.55 11.16
N ALA A 157 10.65 13.05 12.31
CA ALA A 157 10.29 13.90 13.44
C ALA A 157 11.50 14.72 13.96
N ILE A 158 12.71 14.15 13.92
CA ILE A 158 13.96 14.84 14.32
C ILE A 158 14.32 15.91 13.29
N PHE A 159 14.31 15.56 11.99
CA PHE A 159 14.64 16.49 10.92
C PHE A 159 13.65 17.67 10.85
N THR A 160 12.36 17.41 11.08
CA THR A 160 11.34 18.46 11.15
C THR A 160 11.55 19.37 12.37
N ALA A 161 11.83 18.79 13.54
CA ALA A 161 12.08 19.56 14.75
C ALA A 161 13.29 20.49 14.58
N LYS A 162 14.36 20.03 13.93
CA LYS A 162 15.51 20.88 13.61
C LYS A 162 15.11 22.08 12.74
N GLN A 163 14.39 21.83 11.65
CA GLN A 163 13.93 22.89 10.75
C GLN A 163 13.05 23.92 11.47
N ASP A 164 12.15 23.45 12.34
CA ASP A 164 11.27 24.32 13.13
C ASP A 164 12.08 25.19 14.11
N LEU A 165 13.08 24.61 14.75
CA LEU A 165 13.96 25.35 15.68
C LEU A 165 14.80 26.37 14.95
N ASP A 166 15.42 26.04 13.82
CA ASP A 166 16.17 26.96 12.98
C ASP A 166 15.29 28.15 12.54
N HIS A 167 14.05 27.87 12.14
CA HIS A 167 13.09 28.90 11.73
C HIS A 167 12.66 29.81 12.89
N ILE A 168 12.51 29.28 14.12
CA ILE A 168 12.20 30.07 15.31
C ILE A 168 13.38 30.99 15.65
N GLU A 169 14.61 30.50 15.54
CA GLU A 169 15.82 31.30 15.81
C GLU A 169 15.94 32.47 14.84
N ASP A 170 15.72 32.23 13.53
CA ASP A 170 15.72 33.29 12.51
C ASP A 170 14.68 34.37 12.82
N ARG A 171 13.45 33.96 13.18
CA ARG A 171 12.36 34.90 13.55
C ARG A 171 12.69 35.74 14.79
N LEU A 172 13.29 35.13 15.81
CA LEU A 172 13.71 35.82 17.00
C LEU A 172 14.84 36.82 16.70
N GLY A 173 15.82 36.40 15.89
CA GLY A 173 16.89 37.27 15.43
C GLY A 173 16.37 38.53 14.69
N ALA A 174 15.44 38.32 13.76
CA ALA A 174 14.80 39.42 13.03
C ALA A 174 13.99 40.35 13.94
N ALA A 175 13.27 39.81 14.92
CA ALA A 175 12.53 40.61 15.89
C ALA A 175 13.44 41.46 16.82
N ILE A 176 14.54 40.87 17.28
CA ILE A 176 15.55 41.57 18.10
C ILE A 176 16.19 42.70 17.28
N ALA A 177 16.59 42.43 16.03
CA ALA A 177 17.16 43.44 15.15
C ALA A 177 16.22 44.62 14.90
N SER A 178 14.91 44.32 14.70
CA SER A 178 13.87 45.35 14.55
C SER A 178 13.76 46.24 15.81
N LEU A 179 13.71 45.62 16.99
CA LEU A 179 13.62 46.35 18.27
C LEU A 179 14.88 47.18 18.60
N SER A 180 16.04 46.80 18.05
CA SER A 180 17.29 47.50 18.26
C SER A 180 17.47 48.68 17.32
N SER A 181 16.62 48.82 16.29
CA SER A 181 16.67 49.85 15.25
C SER A 181 15.75 51.05 15.53
N ASP A 182 14.86 50.92 16.51
CA ASP A 182 13.96 51.95 17.03
C ASP A 182 14.58 52.66 18.24
#